data_ea846c73310a995167e06be0614f83b0
#
_entry.id   ea846c73310a995167e06be0614f83b0
#
_cell.length_a   1.000
_cell.length_b   1.000
_cell.length_c   1.000
_cell.angle_alpha   90.00
_cell.angle_beta   90.00
_cell.angle_gamma   90.00
#
_symmetry.space_group_name_H-M   'P 1'
#
loop_
_entity.id
_entity.type
_entity.pdbx_description
1 polymer ?
#
loop_
_entity_poly.entity_id
_entity_poly.type
_entity_poly.pdbx_seq_one_letter_code
_entity_poly.pdbx_strand_id
1 'polypeptide(L)'
;MKKILYILLVAVAASVALSSCINDDFDTTGTGLLTFSTDTVAFDTVMTGQGTATKQFVIYNKSDKQVRISSLKVAGLASGAKFYLNVDGEKGSEFRDVEIRGKDSIYVFVEAYLNENTTSELNHVLDRIDMVVNGATQSVVLSAWGQNFKRLARDTIKEDTRLTADRPYVVYDTLTVMPGVTLTIDPGVTLYFHDKAALVSLGTVKAVGTHDKPIVMRGDRLDHVVGQISFDIMSGQWGGVQLYGPGNVFEYVDIHSSSSGLVVMSSDPTVQSLYMLNCVLHNSSSYGFMAFNAWVEAYGTEFSDAPKGVAYFEGGKLRCVNCTFANYYLFEAVDGANIILFDQDEEKTYQRLDAVLANCISYGLGYDINDVASSDKIVTTNIYFYNTLFKSSGEDDTHFFNNVWAGDPKFYVDRDNYVFDYRLNDESDAIGKADRTFIPEAARYDRYGQDRFAREAVDLGAYVWVPAPAHDGNKLKSH
;
A
#
# COMPACT_ATOMS: atom_id res chain seq x y z
N MET A 1 28.16 -69.58 -7.26
CA MET A 1 27.21 -69.78 -6.18
C MET A 1 27.55 -68.96 -4.93
N LYS A 2 28.77 -69.00 -4.35
CA LYS A 2 29.09 -68.21 -3.14
C LYS A 2 28.92 -66.70 -3.26
N LYS A 3 29.21 -66.06 -4.41
CA LYS A 3 29.03 -64.61 -4.63
C LYS A 3 27.56 -64.21 -4.72
N ILE A 4 26.69 -65.05 -5.28
CA ILE A 4 25.24 -64.79 -5.37
C ILE A 4 24.61 -64.90 -3.97
N LEU A 5 25.06 -65.84 -3.16
CA LEU A 5 24.61 -66.01 -1.77
C LEU A 5 24.97 -64.77 -0.90
N TYR A 6 26.20 -64.21 -1.11
CA TYR A 6 26.60 -62.99 -0.42
C TYR A 6 25.78 -61.76 -0.81
N ILE A 7 25.47 -61.61 -2.11
CA ILE A 7 24.63 -60.50 -2.58
C ILE A 7 23.20 -60.63 -2.04
N LEU A 8 22.66 -61.84 -1.98
CA LEU A 8 21.34 -62.09 -1.40
C LEU A 8 21.33 -61.82 0.13
N LEU A 9 22.38 -62.20 0.83
CA LEU A 9 22.50 -61.90 2.28
C LEU A 9 22.66 -60.42 2.58
N VAL A 10 23.38 -59.66 1.77
CA VAL A 10 23.51 -58.20 1.88
C VAL A 10 22.19 -57.53 1.50
N ALA A 11 21.49 -58.01 0.49
CA ALA A 11 20.17 -57.45 0.11
C ALA A 11 19.11 -57.71 1.20
N VAL A 12 19.10 -58.87 1.84
CA VAL A 12 18.20 -59.18 2.96
C VAL A 12 18.61 -58.36 4.19
N ALA A 13 19.90 -58.23 4.51
CA ALA A 13 20.34 -57.35 5.59
C ALA A 13 20.02 -55.88 5.35
N ALA A 14 20.14 -55.39 4.11
CA ALA A 14 19.76 -54.05 3.73
C ALA A 14 18.22 -53.82 3.79
N SER A 15 17.42 -54.82 3.44
CA SER A 15 15.95 -54.71 3.54
C SER A 15 15.45 -54.73 4.98
N VAL A 16 16.16 -55.42 5.88
CA VAL A 16 15.82 -55.42 7.34
C VAL A 16 16.29 -54.12 8.01
N ALA A 17 17.37 -53.50 7.51
CA ALA A 17 17.85 -52.22 8.03
C ALA A 17 17.00 -51.02 7.54
N LEU A 18 16.22 -51.21 6.48
CA LEU A 18 15.32 -50.18 5.94
C LEU A 18 13.89 -50.25 6.55
N SER A 19 13.57 -51.24 7.38
CA SER A 19 12.39 -51.19 8.22
C SER A 19 12.64 -50.21 9.38
N SER A 20 12.54 -48.91 9.06
CA SER A 20 12.41 -47.87 10.08
C SER A 20 11.17 -48.24 10.90
N CYS A 21 11.37 -48.67 12.15
CA CYS A 21 10.27 -48.85 13.10
C CYS A 21 9.66 -47.47 13.31
N ILE A 22 8.57 -47.18 12.59
CA ILE A 22 7.66 -46.11 12.98
C ILE A 22 7.13 -46.59 14.33
N ASN A 23 7.48 -45.86 15.39
CA ASN A 23 6.97 -46.20 16.72
C ASN A 23 5.53 -45.66 16.79
N ASP A 24 4.54 -46.53 16.61
CA ASP A 24 3.11 -46.22 16.65
C ASP A 24 2.57 -46.21 18.12
N ASP A 25 3.46 -46.29 19.11
CA ASP A 25 3.06 -46.22 20.53
C ASP A 25 2.65 -44.79 20.88
N PHE A 26 1.49 -44.65 21.49
CA PHE A 26 1.00 -43.38 22.00
C PHE A 26 1.69 -42.98 23.30
N ASP A 27 1.99 -41.69 23.46
CA ASP A 27 2.35 -41.12 24.75
C ASP A 27 1.07 -40.84 25.54
N THR A 28 0.80 -41.68 26.54
CA THR A 28 -0.41 -41.62 27.38
C THR A 28 -0.18 -40.95 28.74
N THR A 29 1.05 -40.58 29.05
CA THR A 29 1.46 -40.14 30.39
C THR A 29 1.90 -38.68 30.47
N GLY A 30 2.35 -38.13 29.38
CA GLY A 30 2.82 -36.74 29.31
C GLY A 30 1.68 -35.73 29.27
N THR A 31 1.84 -34.63 29.97
CA THR A 31 1.00 -33.42 29.84
C THR A 31 1.81 -32.31 29.21
N GLY A 32 1.15 -31.42 28.43
CA GLY A 32 1.86 -30.30 27.76
C GLY A 32 2.78 -30.73 26.63
N LEU A 33 2.47 -31.83 25.93
CA LEU A 33 3.27 -32.44 24.90
C LEU A 33 3.32 -31.64 23.58
N LEU A 34 2.32 -30.76 23.35
CA LEU A 34 2.25 -29.95 22.16
C LEU A 34 3.04 -28.65 22.33
N THR A 35 3.70 -28.24 21.29
CA THR A 35 4.24 -26.89 21.15
C THR A 35 3.70 -26.26 19.87
N PHE A 36 3.60 -24.93 19.85
CA PHE A 36 2.97 -24.21 18.76
C PHE A 36 3.95 -23.25 18.11
N SER A 37 3.80 -22.97 16.82
CA SER A 37 4.59 -21.96 16.11
C SER A 37 4.28 -20.53 16.58
N THR A 38 3.07 -20.34 17.12
CA THR A 38 2.61 -19.10 17.77
C THR A 38 1.64 -19.43 18.88
N ASP A 39 1.53 -18.59 19.89
CA ASP A 39 0.52 -18.65 20.95
C ASP A 39 -0.79 -17.92 20.56
N THR A 40 -0.72 -17.06 19.52
CA THR A 40 -1.84 -16.24 19.05
C THR A 40 -1.88 -16.22 17.53
N VAL A 41 -3.05 -16.50 16.96
CA VAL A 41 -3.38 -16.24 15.55
C VAL A 41 -4.12 -14.92 15.48
N ALA A 42 -3.41 -13.89 15.03
CA ALA A 42 -3.96 -12.54 14.91
C ALA A 42 -4.48 -12.29 13.48
N PHE A 43 -5.73 -11.89 13.40
CA PHE A 43 -6.37 -11.37 12.19
C PHE A 43 -6.48 -9.87 12.33
N ASP A 44 -5.52 -9.10 12.05
CA ASP A 44 -5.50 -7.65 12.16
C ASP A 44 -6.91 -7.00 12.06
N THR A 45 -7.16 -6.09 11.16
CA THR A 45 -8.50 -5.54 10.89
C THR A 45 -9.23 -6.39 9.85
N VAL A 46 -10.41 -6.86 10.21
CA VAL A 46 -11.30 -7.70 9.40
C VAL A 46 -12.57 -6.92 9.04
N MET A 47 -12.87 -6.82 7.77
CA MET A 47 -14.14 -6.27 7.31
C MET A 47 -15.29 -7.20 7.74
N THR A 48 -16.27 -6.66 8.49
CA THR A 48 -17.41 -7.46 8.97
C THR A 48 -18.28 -7.96 7.81
N GLY A 49 -18.91 -9.12 7.99
CA GLY A 49 -19.75 -9.71 6.95
C GLY A 49 -18.98 -10.38 5.81
N GLN A 50 -17.65 -10.55 5.94
CA GLN A 50 -16.79 -11.21 4.97
C GLN A 50 -15.87 -12.21 5.67
N GLY A 51 -15.44 -13.25 4.93
CA GLY A 51 -14.38 -14.16 5.36
C GLY A 51 -13.01 -13.49 5.19
N THR A 52 -12.07 -13.84 6.06
CA THR A 52 -10.69 -13.35 5.98
C THR A 52 -9.84 -14.18 5.03
N ALA A 53 -8.65 -13.67 4.71
CA ALA A 53 -7.58 -14.53 4.25
C ALA A 53 -7.26 -15.58 5.35
N THR A 54 -6.87 -16.77 4.91
CA THR A 54 -6.54 -17.87 5.80
C THR A 54 -5.19 -17.62 6.48
N LYS A 55 -5.17 -17.66 7.81
CA LYS A 55 -3.94 -17.68 8.62
C LYS A 55 -3.61 -19.13 8.98
N GLN A 56 -2.37 -19.40 9.34
CA GLN A 56 -1.94 -20.73 9.74
C GLN A 56 -1.05 -20.71 10.97
N PHE A 57 -1.08 -21.80 11.72
CA PHE A 57 -0.07 -22.13 12.73
C PHE A 57 0.25 -23.62 12.67
N VAL A 58 1.34 -24.00 13.30
CA VAL A 58 1.83 -25.39 13.31
C VAL A 58 1.76 -25.93 14.72
N ILE A 59 1.25 -27.15 14.86
CA ILE A 59 1.28 -27.91 16.09
C ILE A 59 2.40 -28.94 15.99
N TYR A 60 3.35 -28.89 16.90
CA TYR A 60 4.51 -29.80 16.95
C TYR A 60 4.33 -30.82 18.07
N ASN A 61 4.57 -32.07 17.75
CA ASN A 61 4.82 -33.11 18.72
C ASN A 61 6.34 -33.31 18.85
N LYS A 62 6.91 -32.85 19.97
CA LYS A 62 8.35 -33.02 20.25
C LYS A 62 8.70 -34.33 20.97
N SER A 63 7.69 -35.13 21.37
CA SER A 63 7.88 -36.45 21.92
C SER A 63 8.41 -37.44 20.89
N ASP A 64 9.08 -38.50 21.30
CA ASP A 64 9.48 -39.59 20.41
C ASP A 64 8.30 -40.54 20.09
N LYS A 65 7.19 -40.42 20.79
CA LYS A 65 5.99 -41.20 20.61
C LYS A 65 4.89 -40.42 19.95
N GLN A 66 3.95 -41.11 19.34
CA GLN A 66 2.75 -40.51 18.76
C GLN A 66 1.89 -39.85 19.86
N VAL A 67 1.31 -38.70 19.57
CA VAL A 67 0.38 -38.00 20.44
C VAL A 67 -0.99 -37.96 19.79
N ARG A 68 -2.05 -38.24 20.57
CA ARG A 68 -3.43 -38.12 20.12
C ARG A 68 -4.09 -36.91 20.80
N ILE A 69 -4.55 -35.95 20.01
CA ILE A 69 -5.39 -34.86 20.47
C ILE A 69 -6.83 -35.40 20.47
N SER A 70 -7.37 -35.71 21.66
CA SER A 70 -8.72 -36.27 21.80
C SER A 70 -9.83 -35.31 21.39
N SER A 71 -9.59 -34.01 21.50
CA SER A 71 -10.50 -32.96 21.05
C SER A 71 -9.70 -31.73 20.64
N LEU A 72 -9.97 -31.19 19.45
CA LEU A 72 -9.47 -29.92 18.96
C LEU A 72 -10.66 -29.09 18.46
N LYS A 73 -10.96 -27.96 19.08
CA LYS A 73 -12.11 -27.14 18.70
C LYS A 73 -11.94 -25.67 19.06
N VAL A 74 -12.71 -24.83 18.39
CA VAL A 74 -12.88 -23.42 18.80
C VAL A 74 -13.73 -23.40 20.08
N ALA A 75 -13.30 -22.64 21.08
CA ALA A 75 -14.00 -22.56 22.38
C ALA A 75 -15.37 -21.88 22.26
N GLY A 76 -15.57 -21.00 21.25
CA GLY A 76 -16.84 -20.33 21.00
C GLY A 76 -17.15 -19.23 22.01
N LEU A 77 -16.12 -18.54 22.51
CA LEU A 77 -16.25 -17.47 23.51
C LEU A 77 -16.71 -16.16 22.89
N ALA A 78 -16.36 -15.95 21.60
CA ALA A 78 -16.64 -14.72 20.88
C ALA A 78 -18.09 -14.67 20.39
N SER A 79 -18.89 -13.78 20.98
CA SER A 79 -20.20 -13.46 20.41
C SER A 79 -20.04 -12.63 19.13
N GLY A 80 -20.74 -13.03 18.05
CA GLY A 80 -20.69 -12.28 16.78
C GLY A 80 -19.50 -12.59 15.89
N ALA A 81 -18.70 -13.63 16.19
CA ALA A 81 -17.65 -14.13 15.31
C ALA A 81 -17.77 -15.65 15.11
N LYS A 82 -17.26 -16.13 13.99
CA LYS A 82 -17.08 -17.55 13.70
C LYS A 82 -15.67 -17.77 13.19
N PHE A 83 -15.01 -18.80 13.71
CA PHE A 83 -13.71 -19.25 13.24
C PHE A 83 -13.85 -20.62 12.61
N TYR A 84 -13.40 -20.77 11.38
CA TYR A 84 -13.40 -22.01 10.62
C TYR A 84 -11.99 -22.57 10.62
N LEU A 85 -11.87 -23.87 10.88
CA LEU A 85 -10.57 -24.53 10.92
C LEU A 85 -10.43 -25.52 9.75
N ASN A 86 -9.19 -25.69 9.31
CA ASN A 86 -8.77 -26.83 8.50
C ASN A 86 -7.55 -27.44 9.19
N VAL A 87 -7.71 -28.64 9.68
CA VAL A 87 -6.68 -29.38 10.43
C VAL A 87 -6.24 -30.56 9.58
N ASP A 88 -4.97 -30.57 9.21
CA ASP A 88 -4.37 -31.61 8.36
C ASP A 88 -5.19 -31.95 7.10
N GLY A 89 -5.77 -30.92 6.46
CA GLY A 89 -6.58 -31.05 5.24
C GLY A 89 -8.09 -31.26 5.47
N GLU A 90 -8.53 -31.54 6.67
CA GLU A 90 -9.94 -31.70 7.03
C GLU A 90 -10.54 -30.37 7.52
N LYS A 91 -11.71 -29.97 6.94
CA LYS A 91 -12.41 -28.74 7.32
C LYS A 91 -13.47 -29.02 8.38
N GLY A 92 -13.52 -28.18 9.41
CA GLY A 92 -14.51 -28.30 10.48
C GLY A 92 -14.38 -27.22 11.55
N SER A 93 -15.19 -27.36 12.62
CA SER A 93 -15.10 -26.52 13.83
C SER A 93 -14.73 -27.32 15.08
N GLU A 94 -14.82 -28.65 14.98
CA GLU A 94 -14.45 -29.60 16.02
C GLU A 94 -13.84 -30.84 15.34
N PHE A 95 -12.72 -31.32 15.88
CA PHE A 95 -11.99 -32.51 15.42
C PHE A 95 -11.74 -33.42 16.60
N ARG A 96 -11.74 -34.73 16.36
CA ARG A 96 -11.50 -35.73 17.36
C ARG A 96 -10.41 -36.69 16.91
N ASP A 97 -9.63 -37.18 17.86
CA ASP A 97 -8.62 -38.19 17.64
C ASP A 97 -7.60 -37.80 16.56
N VAL A 98 -7.19 -36.51 16.56
CA VAL A 98 -6.14 -36.02 15.65
C VAL A 98 -4.80 -36.53 16.12
N GLU A 99 -4.13 -37.33 15.30
CA GLU A 99 -2.86 -37.98 15.60
C GLU A 99 -1.67 -37.26 15.01
N ILE A 100 -0.63 -37.05 15.82
CA ILE A 100 0.63 -36.46 15.37
C ILE A 100 1.75 -37.43 15.73
N ARG A 101 2.47 -37.92 14.73
CA ARG A 101 3.59 -38.84 14.92
C ARG A 101 4.67 -38.23 15.81
N GLY A 102 5.50 -39.07 16.40
CA GLY A 102 6.68 -38.61 17.16
C GLY A 102 7.60 -37.77 16.31
N LYS A 103 8.06 -36.61 16.83
CA LYS A 103 8.95 -35.65 16.15
C LYS A 103 8.35 -35.05 14.87
N ASP A 104 7.02 -35.07 14.72
CA ASP A 104 6.32 -34.57 13.55
C ASP A 104 5.43 -33.38 13.91
N SER A 105 4.74 -32.80 12.93
CA SER A 105 3.89 -31.63 13.07
C SER A 105 2.73 -31.65 12.09
N ILE A 106 1.65 -30.95 12.44
CA ILE A 106 0.52 -30.70 11.55
C ILE A 106 0.24 -29.20 11.42
N TYR A 107 -0.31 -28.82 10.26
CA TYR A 107 -0.76 -27.46 10.00
C TYR A 107 -2.20 -27.29 10.38
N VAL A 108 -2.51 -26.18 11.04
CA VAL A 108 -3.86 -25.71 11.29
C VAL A 108 -4.07 -24.39 10.57
N PHE A 109 -5.01 -24.38 9.65
CA PHE A 109 -5.43 -23.18 8.95
C PHE A 109 -6.70 -22.64 9.61
N VAL A 110 -6.75 -21.33 9.76
CA VAL A 110 -7.84 -20.62 10.42
C VAL A 110 -8.36 -19.51 9.53
N GLU A 111 -9.67 -19.42 9.38
CA GLU A 111 -10.39 -18.34 8.71
C GLU A 111 -11.36 -17.72 9.71
N ALA A 112 -11.43 -16.40 9.78
CA ALA A 112 -12.36 -15.68 10.63
C ALA A 112 -13.50 -15.06 9.80
N TYR A 113 -14.69 -15.03 10.39
CA TYR A 113 -15.86 -14.32 9.89
C TYR A 113 -16.49 -13.56 11.05
N LEU A 114 -16.55 -12.23 10.95
CA LEU A 114 -17.12 -11.37 11.97
C LEU A 114 -18.45 -10.80 11.48
N ASN A 115 -19.47 -10.87 12.33
CA ASN A 115 -20.76 -10.27 12.02
C ASN A 115 -20.69 -8.75 12.15
N GLU A 116 -21.51 -8.04 11.38
CA GLU A 116 -21.74 -6.61 11.60
C GLU A 116 -22.25 -6.36 13.01
N ASN A 117 -21.86 -5.24 13.58
CA ASN A 117 -22.37 -4.75 14.87
C ASN A 117 -22.95 -3.34 14.69
N THR A 118 -23.49 -2.78 15.77
CA THR A 118 -24.15 -1.45 15.72
C THR A 118 -23.19 -0.27 15.90
N THR A 119 -21.92 -0.53 16.23
CA THR A 119 -20.93 0.52 16.49
C THR A 119 -20.19 0.93 15.22
N SER A 120 -19.68 2.16 15.20
CA SER A 120 -18.73 2.62 14.17
C SER A 120 -17.27 2.31 14.53
N GLU A 121 -17.01 1.95 15.79
CA GLU A 121 -15.68 1.66 16.30
C GLU A 121 -15.25 0.23 15.95
N LEU A 122 -13.93 0.01 15.96
CA LEU A 122 -13.34 -1.32 15.85
C LEU A 122 -13.81 -2.21 17.02
N ASN A 123 -14.27 -3.39 16.70
CA ASN A 123 -14.70 -4.38 17.69
C ASN A 123 -13.64 -5.46 17.85
N HIS A 124 -12.96 -5.48 19.00
CA HIS A 124 -11.98 -6.52 19.30
C HIS A 124 -12.67 -7.81 19.71
N VAL A 125 -12.39 -8.87 18.98
CA VAL A 125 -12.95 -10.21 19.20
C VAL A 125 -11.82 -11.14 19.62
N LEU A 126 -12.03 -11.83 20.75
CA LEU A 126 -11.11 -12.83 21.26
C LEU A 126 -11.83 -14.19 21.39
N ASP A 127 -11.18 -15.24 20.89
CA ASP A 127 -11.56 -16.63 21.07
C ASP A 127 -10.29 -17.47 21.24
N ARG A 128 -10.40 -18.78 21.27
CA ARG A 128 -9.25 -19.68 21.31
C ARG A 128 -9.59 -21.05 20.71
N ILE A 129 -8.55 -21.74 20.30
CA ILE A 129 -8.63 -23.15 19.92
C ILE A 129 -8.15 -23.96 21.11
N ASP A 130 -9.04 -24.76 21.68
CA ASP A 130 -8.72 -25.68 22.76
C ASP A 130 -8.35 -27.05 22.19
N MET A 131 -7.22 -27.61 22.66
CA MET A 131 -6.70 -28.94 22.32
C MET A 131 -6.50 -29.76 23.57
N VAL A 132 -7.13 -30.92 23.63
CA VAL A 132 -7.07 -31.81 24.79
C VAL A 132 -6.16 -32.99 24.48
N VAL A 133 -5.08 -33.15 25.27
CA VAL A 133 -4.14 -34.26 25.19
C VAL A 133 -3.97 -34.86 26.59
N ASN A 134 -4.21 -36.15 26.74
CA ASN A 134 -4.11 -36.89 28.02
C ASN A 134 -4.85 -36.19 29.18
N GLY A 135 -6.01 -35.61 28.90
CA GLY A 135 -6.83 -34.88 29.87
C GLY A 135 -6.39 -33.45 30.20
N ALA A 136 -5.26 -32.99 29.69
CA ALA A 136 -4.79 -31.61 29.81
C ALA A 136 -5.19 -30.78 28.59
N THR A 137 -5.62 -29.54 28.81
CA THR A 137 -5.97 -28.59 27.74
C THR A 137 -4.82 -27.63 27.50
N GLN A 138 -4.41 -27.50 26.24
CA GLN A 138 -3.55 -26.45 25.75
C GLN A 138 -4.33 -25.62 24.74
N SER A 139 -4.03 -24.32 24.63
CA SER A 139 -4.83 -23.42 23.77
C SER A 139 -3.95 -22.49 22.97
N VAL A 140 -4.44 -22.12 21.79
CA VAL A 140 -3.92 -21.02 20.94
C VAL A 140 -5.01 -19.95 20.87
N VAL A 141 -4.64 -18.70 21.14
CA VAL A 141 -5.56 -17.54 21.11
C VAL A 141 -5.89 -17.16 19.68
N LEU A 142 -7.15 -16.80 19.44
CA LEU A 142 -7.65 -16.19 18.21
C LEU A 142 -8.01 -14.74 18.50
N SER A 143 -7.44 -13.80 17.74
CA SER A 143 -7.65 -12.36 17.92
C SER A 143 -8.01 -11.72 16.60
N ALA A 144 -9.07 -10.93 16.55
CA ALA A 144 -9.49 -10.19 15.35
C ALA A 144 -10.11 -8.84 15.72
N TRP A 145 -9.89 -7.82 14.89
CA TRP A 145 -10.52 -6.51 15.01
C TRP A 145 -11.55 -6.35 13.90
N GLY A 146 -12.84 -6.32 14.24
CA GLY A 146 -13.94 -6.16 13.29
C GLY A 146 -14.17 -4.68 12.93
N GLN A 147 -14.16 -4.36 11.64
CA GLN A 147 -14.46 -3.05 11.10
C GLN A 147 -15.76 -3.10 10.29
N ASN A 148 -16.79 -2.39 10.75
CA ASN A 148 -17.97 -2.14 9.95
C ASN A 148 -17.67 -1.17 8.80
N PHE A 149 -18.35 -1.35 7.67
CA PHE A 149 -18.17 -0.51 6.50
C PHE A 149 -19.50 -0.26 5.76
N LYS A 150 -19.51 0.73 4.88
CA LYS A 150 -20.60 0.98 3.94
C LYS A 150 -20.24 0.37 2.59
N ARG A 151 -21.09 -0.49 2.07
CA ARG A 151 -20.86 -1.17 0.79
C ARG A 151 -21.33 -0.31 -0.37
N LEU A 152 -20.47 -0.05 -1.35
CA LEU A 152 -20.78 0.54 -2.64
C LEU A 152 -20.52 -0.52 -3.73
N ALA A 153 -21.56 -0.97 -4.44
CA ALA A 153 -21.47 -2.03 -5.44
C ALA A 153 -22.14 -1.62 -6.76
N ARG A 154 -21.31 -1.36 -7.80
CA ARG A 154 -21.76 -0.82 -9.11
C ARG A 154 -22.55 0.45 -8.99
N ASP A 155 -22.13 1.31 -8.07
CA ASP A 155 -22.89 2.51 -7.78
C ASP A 155 -22.61 3.60 -8.81
N THR A 156 -23.66 4.16 -9.34
CA THR A 156 -23.63 5.34 -10.19
C THR A 156 -24.21 6.52 -9.42
N ILE A 157 -23.37 7.49 -9.12
CA ILE A 157 -23.73 8.72 -8.43
C ILE A 157 -24.38 9.67 -9.46
N LYS A 158 -25.70 9.88 -9.34
CA LYS A 158 -26.53 10.64 -10.29
C LYS A 158 -26.98 11.99 -9.74
N GLU A 159 -26.71 12.28 -8.49
CA GLU A 159 -27.00 13.52 -7.79
C GLU A 159 -25.85 13.85 -6.85
N ASP A 160 -25.74 15.12 -6.47
CA ASP A 160 -24.68 15.58 -5.56
C ASP A 160 -24.69 14.73 -4.29
N THR A 161 -23.57 14.08 -4.03
CA THR A 161 -23.44 13.08 -2.97
C THR A 161 -22.29 13.43 -2.05
N ARG A 162 -22.46 13.18 -0.75
CA ARG A 162 -21.45 13.40 0.27
C ARG A 162 -21.12 12.11 1.00
N LEU A 163 -19.84 11.73 1.04
CA LEU A 163 -19.32 10.63 1.84
C LEU A 163 -18.77 11.17 3.15
N THR A 164 -19.21 10.59 4.27
CA THR A 164 -18.86 11.02 5.63
C THR A 164 -17.98 10.00 6.33
N ALA A 165 -17.13 10.43 7.28
CA ALA A 165 -16.10 9.60 7.91
C ALA A 165 -16.62 8.74 9.10
N ASP A 166 -17.92 8.54 9.24
CA ASP A 166 -18.51 7.73 10.32
C ASP A 166 -18.15 6.23 10.18
N ARG A 167 -17.98 5.73 8.97
CA ARG A 167 -17.49 4.39 8.64
C ARG A 167 -16.74 4.43 7.32
N PRO A 168 -15.74 3.58 7.11
CA PRO A 168 -15.12 3.44 5.80
C PRO A 168 -16.10 2.88 4.78
N TYR A 169 -15.77 3.08 3.51
CA TYR A 169 -16.52 2.54 2.38
C TYR A 169 -15.71 1.44 1.71
N VAL A 170 -16.37 0.38 1.26
CA VAL A 170 -15.77 -0.63 0.38
C VAL A 170 -16.47 -0.58 -0.97
N VAL A 171 -15.70 -0.26 -2.00
CA VAL A 171 -16.17 -0.16 -3.38
C VAL A 171 -15.94 -1.50 -4.08
N TYR A 172 -17.04 -2.10 -4.55
CA TYR A 172 -17.01 -3.29 -5.40
C TYR A 172 -17.36 -2.88 -6.84
N ASP A 173 -16.55 -3.30 -7.78
CA ASP A 173 -16.62 -2.83 -9.17
C ASP A 173 -16.26 -1.33 -9.31
N THR A 174 -16.91 -0.59 -10.19
CA THR A 174 -16.63 0.82 -10.47
C THR A 174 -17.64 1.73 -9.78
N LEU A 175 -17.15 2.71 -9.04
CA LEU A 175 -17.93 3.84 -8.55
C LEU A 175 -17.88 4.95 -9.60
N THR A 176 -19.02 5.25 -10.25
CA THR A 176 -19.09 6.22 -11.34
C THR A 176 -19.82 7.49 -10.91
N VAL A 177 -19.17 8.67 -11.11
CA VAL A 177 -19.81 9.98 -10.92
C VAL A 177 -20.26 10.52 -12.28
N MET A 178 -21.55 10.82 -12.43
CA MET A 178 -22.14 11.29 -13.69
C MET A 178 -21.75 12.73 -14.03
N PRO A 179 -21.81 13.14 -15.32
CA PRO A 179 -21.57 14.51 -15.73
C PRO A 179 -22.48 15.52 -14.99
N GLY A 180 -21.89 16.63 -14.55
CA GLY A 180 -22.61 17.70 -13.83
C GLY A 180 -22.93 17.39 -12.36
N VAL A 181 -22.51 16.23 -11.85
CA VAL A 181 -22.70 15.80 -10.47
C VAL A 181 -21.41 16.00 -9.67
N THR A 182 -21.53 16.38 -8.41
CA THR A 182 -20.40 16.53 -7.48
C THR A 182 -20.40 15.40 -6.43
N LEU A 183 -19.30 14.68 -6.36
CA LEU A 183 -18.97 13.79 -5.24
C LEU A 183 -18.11 14.56 -4.24
N THR A 184 -18.63 14.81 -3.05
CA THR A 184 -17.87 15.40 -1.93
C THR A 184 -17.43 14.29 -0.97
N ILE A 185 -16.13 14.27 -0.64
CA ILE A 185 -15.53 13.31 0.29
C ILE A 185 -14.99 14.09 1.47
N ASP A 186 -15.51 13.81 2.67
CA ASP A 186 -15.17 14.54 3.89
C ASP A 186 -13.81 14.15 4.46
N PRO A 187 -13.18 15.02 5.28
CA PRO A 187 -11.96 14.71 5.99
C PRO A 187 -12.06 13.42 6.81
N GLY A 188 -11.04 12.53 6.67
CA GLY A 188 -10.94 11.27 7.39
C GLY A 188 -11.70 10.11 6.76
N VAL A 189 -12.33 10.30 5.59
CA VAL A 189 -12.96 9.19 4.85
C VAL A 189 -11.88 8.24 4.33
N THR A 190 -12.11 6.95 4.53
CA THR A 190 -11.34 5.87 3.88
C THR A 190 -12.23 5.16 2.86
N LEU A 191 -11.74 5.07 1.63
CA LEU A 191 -12.31 4.29 0.53
C LEU A 191 -11.41 3.08 0.27
N TYR A 192 -11.92 1.90 0.54
CA TYR A 192 -11.32 0.64 0.17
C TYR A 192 -11.88 0.17 -1.16
N PHE A 193 -11.03 -0.32 -2.04
CA PHE A 193 -11.42 -0.82 -3.36
C PHE A 193 -11.11 -2.31 -3.47
N HIS A 194 -12.13 -3.08 -3.83
CA HIS A 194 -12.01 -4.52 -3.97
C HIS A 194 -11.51 -4.90 -5.37
N ASP A 195 -10.47 -5.71 -5.45
CA ASP A 195 -9.88 -6.22 -6.69
C ASP A 195 -9.67 -5.10 -7.75
N LYS A 196 -10.35 -5.14 -8.87
CA LYS A 196 -10.23 -4.18 -9.98
C LYS A 196 -11.15 -2.96 -9.86
N ALA A 197 -11.81 -2.78 -8.72
CA ALA A 197 -12.68 -1.65 -8.50
C ALA A 197 -11.93 -0.32 -8.72
N ALA A 198 -12.65 0.69 -9.20
CA ALA A 198 -12.09 2.01 -9.52
C ALA A 198 -13.07 3.13 -9.19
N LEU A 199 -12.57 4.35 -9.02
CA LEU A 199 -13.36 5.56 -9.04
C LEU A 199 -13.25 6.22 -10.41
N VAL A 200 -14.36 6.36 -11.13
CA VAL A 200 -14.42 7.00 -12.44
C VAL A 200 -15.36 8.21 -12.34
N SER A 201 -14.85 9.41 -12.59
CA SER A 201 -15.66 10.63 -12.53
C SER A 201 -15.77 11.30 -13.89
N LEU A 202 -16.99 11.40 -14.40
CA LEU A 202 -17.36 12.26 -15.51
C LEU A 202 -17.88 13.63 -15.01
N GLY A 203 -18.14 13.74 -13.70
CA GLY A 203 -18.49 14.94 -12.96
C GLY A 203 -17.31 15.52 -12.19
N THR A 204 -17.57 16.08 -11.03
CA THR A 204 -16.54 16.69 -10.17
C THR A 204 -16.34 15.90 -8.89
N VAL A 205 -15.10 15.68 -8.48
CA VAL A 205 -14.74 15.10 -7.18
C VAL A 205 -14.09 16.17 -6.31
N LYS A 206 -14.65 16.41 -5.13
CA LYS A 206 -14.07 17.26 -4.09
C LYS A 206 -13.69 16.41 -2.89
N ALA A 207 -12.43 15.99 -2.84
CA ALA A 207 -11.85 15.24 -1.75
C ALA A 207 -10.96 16.18 -0.93
N VAL A 208 -11.52 16.76 0.13
CA VAL A 208 -10.83 17.78 0.93
C VAL A 208 -10.63 17.27 2.34
N GLY A 209 -9.45 16.70 2.58
CA GLY A 209 -8.99 16.25 3.89
C GLY A 209 -8.30 17.35 4.67
N THR A 210 -7.68 16.97 5.78
CA THR A 210 -6.79 17.83 6.59
C THR A 210 -5.58 17.03 7.04
N HIS A 211 -4.56 17.67 7.55
CA HIS A 211 -3.36 16.97 8.04
C HIS A 211 -3.70 15.95 9.15
N ASP A 212 -4.66 16.26 10.04
CA ASP A 212 -5.11 15.35 11.11
C ASP A 212 -6.08 14.26 10.61
N LYS A 213 -6.78 14.54 9.51
CA LYS A 213 -7.84 13.69 8.94
C LYS A 213 -7.68 13.60 7.43
N PRO A 214 -6.60 12.96 6.94
CA PRO A 214 -6.43 12.74 5.52
C PRO A 214 -7.54 11.83 4.97
N ILE A 215 -7.77 11.92 3.67
CA ILE A 215 -8.62 10.98 2.93
C ILE A 215 -7.72 9.89 2.37
N VAL A 216 -8.12 8.62 2.52
CA VAL A 216 -7.34 7.48 2.05
C VAL A 216 -8.12 6.70 1.01
N MET A 217 -7.49 6.39 -0.14
CA MET A 217 -8.00 5.55 -1.22
C MET A 217 -7.01 4.42 -1.51
N ARG A 218 -7.39 3.18 -1.20
CA ARG A 218 -6.47 2.03 -1.25
C ARG A 218 -7.20 0.71 -1.53
N GLY A 219 -6.46 -0.36 -1.76
CA GLY A 219 -7.03 -1.71 -1.79
C GLY A 219 -7.64 -2.14 -0.45
N ASP A 220 -8.57 -3.09 -0.48
CA ASP A 220 -9.29 -3.58 0.71
C ASP A 220 -8.54 -4.67 1.49
N ARG A 221 -7.35 -5.08 1.05
CA ARG A 221 -6.49 -6.02 1.76
C ARG A 221 -5.76 -5.32 2.90
N LEU A 222 -6.10 -5.69 4.15
CA LEU A 222 -5.55 -5.13 5.39
C LEU A 222 -4.63 -6.13 6.12
N ASP A 223 -4.39 -7.28 5.52
CA ASP A 223 -3.55 -8.34 6.05
C ASP A 223 -2.06 -8.16 5.67
N HIS A 224 -1.24 -9.11 6.07
CA HIS A 224 0.18 -9.14 5.75
C HIS A 224 0.46 -10.13 4.62
N VAL A 225 1.43 -9.82 3.77
CA VAL A 225 1.89 -10.73 2.69
C VAL A 225 2.70 -11.86 3.30
N VAL A 226 3.77 -11.53 4.03
CA VAL A 226 4.65 -12.46 4.73
C VAL A 226 5.16 -11.81 6.01
N GLY A 227 5.08 -12.51 7.13
CA GLY A 227 5.57 -11.99 8.41
C GLY A 227 4.90 -10.70 8.83
N GLN A 228 5.67 -9.64 8.98
CA GLN A 228 5.20 -8.29 9.37
C GLN A 228 4.99 -7.35 8.17
N ILE A 229 5.18 -7.84 6.94
CA ILE A 229 5.09 -7.01 5.75
C ILE A 229 3.62 -6.80 5.39
N SER A 230 3.13 -5.58 5.52
CA SER A 230 1.77 -5.20 5.17
C SER A 230 1.48 -5.48 3.68
N PHE A 231 0.24 -5.89 3.37
CA PHE A 231 -0.20 -6.05 1.98
C PHE A 231 -0.19 -4.71 1.21
N ASP A 232 -0.15 -3.58 1.90
CA ASP A 232 -0.07 -2.24 1.32
C ASP A 232 1.14 -1.99 0.42
N ILE A 233 2.25 -2.70 0.66
CA ILE A 233 3.41 -2.58 -0.22
C ILE A 233 3.16 -3.15 -1.62
N MET A 234 2.12 -3.99 -1.79
CA MET A 234 1.78 -4.58 -3.09
C MET A 234 1.01 -3.58 -3.93
N SER A 235 1.55 -3.19 -5.06
CA SER A 235 0.85 -2.38 -6.06
C SER A 235 -0.17 -3.21 -6.86
N GLY A 236 -1.04 -2.54 -7.63
CA GLY A 236 -1.97 -3.20 -8.53
C GLY A 236 -3.18 -3.85 -7.86
N GLN A 237 -3.48 -3.48 -6.61
CA GLN A 237 -4.60 -4.06 -5.87
C GLN A 237 -5.98 -3.62 -6.38
N TRP A 238 -6.06 -2.46 -7.02
CA TRP A 238 -7.30 -1.85 -7.52
C TRP A 238 -7.05 -0.98 -8.74
N GLY A 239 -8.11 -0.51 -9.41
CA GLY A 239 -8.01 0.15 -10.72
C GLY A 239 -7.42 1.56 -10.69
N GLY A 240 -7.51 2.27 -9.56
CA GLY A 240 -7.12 3.68 -9.44
C GLY A 240 -8.28 4.66 -9.62
N VAL A 241 -7.96 5.94 -9.75
CA VAL A 241 -8.91 7.04 -9.91
C VAL A 241 -8.79 7.62 -11.32
N GLN A 242 -9.92 7.84 -11.99
CA GLN A 242 -9.98 8.41 -13.33
C GLN A 242 -10.92 9.61 -13.35
N LEU A 243 -10.41 10.78 -13.73
CA LEU A 243 -11.12 12.06 -13.74
C LEU A 243 -11.24 12.59 -15.17
N TYR A 244 -12.46 12.67 -15.67
CA TYR A 244 -12.80 13.20 -17.00
C TYR A 244 -13.56 14.54 -16.92
N GLY A 245 -14.16 14.85 -15.77
CA GLY A 245 -14.84 16.12 -15.51
C GLY A 245 -13.88 17.18 -14.97
N PRO A 246 -14.26 18.48 -15.08
CA PRO A 246 -13.45 19.59 -14.60
C PRO A 246 -13.65 19.88 -13.10
N GLY A 247 -12.79 20.74 -12.56
CA GLY A 247 -12.95 21.36 -11.23
C GLY A 247 -12.75 20.41 -10.07
N ASN A 248 -11.99 19.33 -10.26
CA ASN A 248 -11.66 18.40 -9.18
C ASN A 248 -10.69 19.05 -8.18
N VAL A 249 -10.91 18.79 -6.89
CA VAL A 249 -10.10 19.32 -5.79
C VAL A 249 -9.71 18.19 -4.87
N PHE A 250 -8.41 17.95 -4.73
CA PHE A 250 -7.84 16.95 -3.84
C PHE A 250 -6.90 17.65 -2.86
N GLU A 251 -7.24 17.61 -1.57
CA GLU A 251 -6.40 18.15 -0.51
C GLU A 251 -6.20 17.08 0.56
N TYR A 252 -4.95 16.83 0.95
CA TYR A 252 -4.58 15.80 1.91
C TYR A 252 -5.18 14.42 1.58
N VAL A 253 -5.11 14.05 0.29
CA VAL A 253 -5.58 12.76 -0.21
C VAL A 253 -4.38 11.83 -0.39
N ASP A 254 -4.52 10.60 0.05
CA ASP A 254 -3.57 9.52 -0.12
C ASP A 254 -4.18 8.49 -1.07
N ILE A 255 -3.52 8.23 -2.20
CA ILE A 255 -3.92 7.25 -3.21
C ILE A 255 -2.76 6.27 -3.37
N HIS A 256 -2.95 5.01 -2.98
CA HIS A 256 -1.85 4.06 -3.07
C HIS A 256 -2.26 2.64 -3.46
N SER A 257 -1.24 1.88 -3.85
CA SER A 257 -1.32 0.45 -4.18
C SER A 257 -2.27 0.12 -5.34
N SER A 258 -2.49 1.07 -6.23
CA SER A 258 -3.37 0.94 -7.39
C SER A 258 -2.63 0.40 -8.63
N SER A 259 -3.40 0.12 -9.69
CA SER A 259 -2.84 -0.24 -11.00
C SER A 259 -2.35 0.98 -11.78
N SER A 260 -3.07 2.11 -11.71
CA SER A 260 -2.78 3.30 -12.53
C SER A 260 -2.82 4.63 -11.77
N GLY A 261 -2.74 4.61 -10.44
CA GLY A 261 -2.71 5.82 -9.63
C GLY A 261 -3.92 6.73 -9.89
N LEU A 262 -3.63 7.97 -10.28
CA LEU A 262 -4.63 8.98 -10.64
C LEU A 262 -4.45 9.38 -12.10
N VAL A 263 -5.50 9.23 -12.90
CA VAL A 263 -5.56 9.62 -14.31
C VAL A 263 -6.48 10.81 -14.48
N VAL A 264 -6.00 11.87 -15.16
CA VAL A 264 -6.78 13.07 -15.49
C VAL A 264 -6.79 13.26 -16.99
N MET A 265 -7.96 13.33 -17.59
CA MET A 265 -8.10 13.55 -19.02
C MET A 265 -9.13 14.69 -19.28
N SER A 266 -8.75 15.68 -20.04
CA SER A 266 -9.62 16.83 -20.32
C SER A 266 -9.85 17.03 -21.81
N SER A 267 -11.08 17.40 -22.17
CA SER A 267 -11.41 17.89 -23.51
C SER A 267 -11.21 19.40 -23.64
N ASP A 268 -11.08 20.14 -22.54
CA ASP A 268 -10.88 21.60 -22.53
C ASP A 268 -9.78 21.99 -21.51
N PRO A 269 -8.53 22.15 -21.96
CA PRO A 269 -7.42 22.51 -21.09
C PRO A 269 -7.44 23.98 -20.61
N THR A 270 -8.43 24.77 -21.02
CA THR A 270 -8.62 26.16 -20.52
C THR A 270 -9.35 26.18 -19.18
N VAL A 271 -10.01 25.09 -18.81
CA VAL A 271 -10.69 24.91 -17.53
C VAL A 271 -9.83 24.03 -16.63
N GLN A 272 -9.63 24.45 -15.38
CA GLN A 272 -8.86 23.66 -14.41
C GLN A 272 -9.49 22.29 -14.21
N SER A 273 -8.73 21.25 -14.48
CA SER A 273 -9.15 19.86 -14.40
C SER A 273 -8.95 19.32 -12.98
N LEU A 274 -7.81 19.66 -12.36
CA LEU A 274 -7.43 19.18 -11.04
C LEU A 274 -6.59 20.20 -10.28
N TYR A 275 -6.97 20.44 -9.03
CA TYR A 275 -6.14 21.11 -8.01
C TYR A 275 -5.75 20.07 -6.96
N MET A 276 -4.46 20.04 -6.59
CA MET A 276 -3.92 19.15 -5.56
C MET A 276 -3.14 19.93 -4.51
N LEU A 277 -3.35 19.61 -3.23
CA LEU A 277 -2.60 20.19 -2.12
C LEU A 277 -2.26 19.09 -1.10
N ASN A 278 -0.97 18.94 -0.80
CA ASN A 278 -0.47 18.02 0.22
C ASN A 278 -0.97 16.57 0.05
N CYS A 279 -1.08 16.11 -1.21
CA CYS A 279 -1.48 14.76 -1.54
C CYS A 279 -0.27 13.81 -1.60
N VAL A 280 -0.55 12.51 -1.51
CA VAL A 280 0.41 11.43 -1.73
C VAL A 280 -0.18 10.46 -2.74
N LEU A 281 0.55 10.22 -3.83
CA LEU A 281 0.23 9.22 -4.84
C LEU A 281 1.41 8.26 -4.92
N HIS A 282 1.25 7.07 -4.39
CA HIS A 282 2.38 6.16 -4.31
C HIS A 282 2.04 4.70 -4.64
N ASN A 283 3.08 3.94 -4.97
CA ASN A 283 3.03 2.49 -5.15
C ASN A 283 1.99 2.03 -6.18
N SER A 284 2.10 2.51 -7.40
CA SER A 284 1.26 2.06 -8.52
C SER A 284 2.00 1.05 -9.40
N SER A 285 1.29 0.06 -9.99
CA SER A 285 1.94 -0.95 -10.84
C SER A 285 2.17 -0.53 -12.28
N SER A 286 1.82 0.72 -12.65
CA SER A 286 2.07 1.30 -13.97
C SER A 286 2.66 2.70 -13.83
N TYR A 287 1.83 3.75 -13.89
CA TYR A 287 2.18 5.13 -13.59
C TYR A 287 1.54 5.56 -12.27
N GLY A 288 2.22 6.43 -11.50
CA GLY A 288 1.63 6.99 -10.28
C GLY A 288 0.56 8.05 -10.57
N PHE A 289 0.83 8.88 -11.57
CA PHE A 289 -0.04 9.95 -12.05
C PHE A 289 0.03 10.09 -13.57
N MET A 290 -1.10 10.35 -14.23
CA MET A 290 -1.14 10.66 -15.66
C MET A 290 -2.11 11.82 -15.92
N ALA A 291 -1.70 12.77 -16.77
CA ALA A 291 -2.54 13.89 -17.20
C ALA A 291 -2.47 14.07 -18.71
N PHE A 292 -3.63 14.09 -19.36
CA PHE A 292 -3.77 14.22 -20.79
C PHE A 292 -4.60 15.45 -21.13
N ASN A 293 -4.01 16.42 -21.88
CA ASN A 293 -4.64 17.68 -22.27
C ASN A 293 -5.33 18.41 -21.10
N ALA A 294 -4.78 18.30 -19.89
CA ALA A 294 -5.42 18.74 -18.67
C ALA A 294 -4.71 19.96 -18.05
N TRP A 295 -5.47 20.82 -17.37
CA TRP A 295 -4.89 21.83 -16.51
C TRP A 295 -4.81 21.29 -15.08
N VAL A 296 -3.57 21.04 -14.63
CA VAL A 296 -3.26 20.48 -13.30
C VAL A 296 -2.42 21.48 -12.51
N GLU A 297 -2.81 21.71 -11.26
CA GLU A 297 -1.99 22.41 -10.26
C GLU A 297 -1.77 21.50 -9.07
N ALA A 298 -0.51 21.28 -8.68
CA ALA A 298 -0.11 20.46 -7.55
C ALA A 298 0.86 21.21 -6.64
N TYR A 299 0.55 21.23 -5.36
CA TYR A 299 1.33 21.91 -4.33
C TYR A 299 1.63 20.96 -3.19
N GLY A 300 2.88 20.89 -2.74
CA GLY A 300 3.29 20.08 -1.61
C GLY A 300 2.97 18.58 -1.75
N THR A 301 2.87 18.09 -3.00
CA THR A 301 2.39 16.74 -3.30
C THR A 301 3.56 15.79 -3.58
N GLU A 302 3.45 14.58 -3.04
CA GLU A 302 4.35 13.47 -3.33
C GLU A 302 3.77 12.60 -4.45
N PHE A 303 4.63 12.29 -5.43
CA PHE A 303 4.41 11.28 -6.46
C PHE A 303 5.55 10.27 -6.34
N SER A 304 5.23 9.02 -6.00
CA SER A 304 6.28 8.05 -5.73
C SER A 304 5.95 6.63 -6.19
N ASP A 305 6.98 5.86 -6.46
CA ASP A 305 7.01 4.41 -6.63
C ASP A 305 6.08 3.86 -7.72
N ALA A 306 6.55 3.97 -8.96
CA ALA A 306 5.87 3.37 -10.11
C ALA A 306 6.88 2.96 -11.20
N PRO A 307 6.78 1.74 -11.79
CA PRO A 307 7.83 1.21 -12.67
C PRO A 307 7.98 1.96 -13.98
N LYS A 308 6.89 2.52 -14.54
CA LYS A 308 6.92 3.23 -15.84
C LYS A 308 7.19 4.73 -15.72
N GLY A 309 7.05 5.28 -14.52
CA GLY A 309 7.23 6.70 -14.21
C GLY A 309 6.24 7.15 -13.14
N VAL A 310 6.67 8.05 -12.27
CA VAL A 310 5.79 8.48 -11.16
C VAL A 310 4.79 9.54 -11.59
N ALA A 311 5.13 10.37 -12.60
CA ALA A 311 4.21 11.37 -13.14
C ALA A 311 4.39 11.53 -14.66
N TYR A 312 3.27 11.46 -15.39
CA TYR A 312 3.20 11.58 -16.85
C TYR A 312 2.27 12.73 -17.25
N PHE A 313 2.74 13.62 -18.10
CA PHE A 313 1.98 14.76 -18.59
C PHE A 313 2.09 14.87 -20.11
N GLU A 314 0.97 14.99 -20.80
CA GLU A 314 0.91 15.11 -22.25
C GLU A 314 -0.06 16.22 -22.64
N GLY A 315 0.48 17.36 -23.11
CA GLY A 315 -0.28 18.56 -23.44
C GLY A 315 -0.97 19.23 -22.24
N GLY A 316 -1.60 20.38 -22.48
CA GLY A 316 -2.37 21.13 -21.48
C GLY A 316 -1.53 22.08 -20.63
N LYS A 317 -1.88 22.23 -19.35
CA LYS A 317 -1.18 23.12 -18.40
C LYS A 317 -0.77 22.38 -17.14
N LEU A 318 0.45 22.66 -16.69
CA LEU A 318 1.00 22.08 -15.47
C LEU A 318 1.65 23.14 -14.59
N ARG A 319 1.29 23.13 -13.31
CA ARG A 319 2.02 23.86 -12.28
C ARG A 319 2.27 22.93 -11.09
N CYS A 320 3.53 22.58 -10.86
CA CYS A 320 3.96 21.84 -9.66
C CYS A 320 4.87 22.73 -8.81
N VAL A 321 4.52 22.90 -7.53
CA VAL A 321 5.34 23.68 -6.59
C VAL A 321 5.55 22.88 -5.32
N ASN A 322 6.80 22.78 -4.88
CA ASN A 322 7.16 21.98 -3.71
C ASN A 322 6.63 20.54 -3.80
N CYS A 323 6.80 19.90 -4.97
CA CYS A 323 6.44 18.50 -5.17
C CYS A 323 7.68 17.60 -5.09
N THR A 324 7.49 16.37 -4.64
CA THR A 324 8.53 15.33 -4.65
C THR A 324 8.14 14.26 -5.64
N PHE A 325 9.01 13.99 -6.60
CA PHE A 325 8.92 12.90 -7.57
C PHE A 325 10.02 11.89 -7.23
N ALA A 326 9.67 10.84 -6.51
CA ALA A 326 10.64 9.87 -5.98
C ALA A 326 10.30 8.45 -6.45
N ASN A 327 11.32 7.66 -6.80
CA ASN A 327 11.06 6.32 -7.30
C ASN A 327 12.05 5.30 -6.75
N TYR A 328 11.55 4.43 -5.89
CA TYR A 328 12.27 3.29 -5.33
C TYR A 328 11.47 2.00 -5.47
N TYR A 329 10.61 1.93 -6.49
CA TYR A 329 9.72 0.80 -6.74
C TYR A 329 10.43 -0.55 -6.62
N LEU A 330 9.74 -1.54 -6.01
CA LEU A 330 10.36 -2.81 -5.60
C LEU A 330 10.12 -3.98 -6.55
N PHE A 331 8.97 -4.02 -7.23
CA PHE A 331 8.47 -5.27 -7.81
C PHE A 331 8.87 -5.49 -9.27
N GLU A 332 9.33 -4.44 -9.94
CA GLU A 332 9.84 -4.47 -11.31
C GLU A 332 11.02 -3.53 -11.46
N ALA A 333 11.76 -3.65 -12.55
CA ALA A 333 12.77 -2.68 -12.93
C ALA A 333 12.09 -1.33 -13.28
N VAL A 334 12.68 -0.24 -12.83
CA VAL A 334 12.26 1.10 -13.20
C VAL A 334 13.00 1.49 -14.47
N ASP A 335 12.30 1.53 -15.60
CA ASP A 335 12.85 1.85 -16.94
C ASP A 335 12.33 3.19 -17.49
N GLY A 336 11.46 3.87 -16.75
CA GLY A 336 10.96 5.20 -17.07
C GLY A 336 11.69 6.34 -16.38
N ALA A 337 11.27 7.56 -16.69
CA ALA A 337 11.66 8.75 -15.96
C ALA A 337 10.66 9.03 -14.83
N ASN A 338 11.13 9.68 -13.76
CA ASN A 338 10.24 10.10 -12.67
C ASN A 338 9.19 11.08 -13.19
N ILE A 339 9.61 12.07 -13.98
CA ILE A 339 8.74 13.05 -14.61
C ILE A 339 8.80 12.86 -16.12
N ILE A 340 7.67 12.56 -16.73
CA ILE A 340 7.55 12.36 -18.18
C ILE A 340 6.69 13.50 -18.73
N LEU A 341 7.26 14.27 -19.63
CA LEU A 341 6.62 15.43 -20.24
C LEU A 341 6.60 15.28 -21.75
N PHE A 342 5.42 15.35 -22.35
CA PHE A 342 5.22 15.43 -23.78
C PHE A 342 4.48 16.71 -24.13
N ASP A 343 5.01 17.46 -25.07
CA ASP A 343 4.47 18.76 -25.48
C ASP A 343 3.07 18.64 -26.11
N GLN A 344 2.87 17.59 -26.92
CA GLN A 344 1.59 17.27 -27.57
C GLN A 344 1.50 15.75 -27.81
N ASP A 345 0.28 15.26 -28.05
CA ASP A 345 0.03 13.94 -28.59
C ASP A 345 0.59 13.80 -30.04
N GLU A 346 0.77 12.57 -30.53
CA GLU A 346 1.32 12.29 -31.87
C GLU A 346 0.48 12.93 -32.99
N GLU A 347 -0.85 12.96 -32.81
CA GLU A 347 -1.79 13.55 -33.76
C GLU A 347 -1.89 15.08 -33.68
N LYS A 348 -1.27 15.70 -32.66
CA LYS A 348 -1.30 17.14 -32.35
C LYS A 348 -2.71 17.68 -32.10
N THR A 349 -3.54 16.86 -31.50
CA THR A 349 -4.92 17.23 -31.14
C THR A 349 -5.00 17.92 -29.78
N TYR A 350 -4.00 17.67 -28.90
CA TYR A 350 -3.94 18.34 -27.60
C TYR A 350 -3.35 19.74 -27.71
N GLN A 351 -3.70 20.62 -26.76
CA GLN A 351 -3.01 21.87 -26.57
C GLN A 351 -1.56 21.60 -26.15
N ARG A 352 -0.61 22.39 -26.67
CA ARG A 352 0.78 22.27 -26.27
C ARG A 352 0.94 22.45 -24.77
N LEU A 353 1.87 21.69 -24.18
CA LEU A 353 2.12 21.71 -22.75
C LEU A 353 2.75 23.05 -22.33
N ASP A 354 2.10 23.71 -21.38
CA ASP A 354 2.61 24.90 -20.67
C ASP A 354 2.89 24.46 -19.21
N ALA A 355 4.16 24.23 -18.87
CA ALA A 355 4.56 23.61 -17.63
C ALA A 355 5.55 24.45 -16.81
N VAL A 356 5.27 24.62 -15.53
CA VAL A 356 6.18 25.18 -14.53
C VAL A 356 6.31 24.20 -13.37
N LEU A 357 7.54 23.72 -13.16
CA LEU A 357 7.91 22.95 -11.98
C LEU A 357 8.89 23.78 -11.15
N ALA A 358 8.49 24.15 -9.93
CA ALA A 358 9.29 25.01 -9.07
C ALA A 358 9.46 24.38 -7.66
N ASN A 359 10.63 24.52 -7.09
CA ASN A 359 10.96 23.99 -5.75
C ASN A 359 10.72 22.47 -5.61
N CYS A 360 10.88 21.72 -6.69
CA CYS A 360 10.59 20.29 -6.73
C CYS A 360 11.85 19.45 -6.45
N ILE A 361 11.63 18.15 -6.23
CA ILE A 361 12.69 17.14 -6.16
C ILE A 361 12.34 16.04 -7.16
N SER A 362 13.30 15.65 -8.02
CA SER A 362 13.23 14.42 -8.82
C SER A 362 14.40 13.52 -8.46
N TYR A 363 14.13 12.34 -7.88
CA TYR A 363 15.20 11.47 -7.37
C TYR A 363 14.79 10.00 -7.31
N GLY A 364 15.76 9.10 -7.26
CA GLY A 364 15.58 7.67 -7.05
C GLY A 364 16.09 6.81 -8.20
N LEU A 365 15.41 5.70 -8.48
CA LEU A 365 15.69 4.82 -9.60
C LEU A 365 15.15 5.43 -10.91
N GLY A 366 15.72 5.04 -12.04
CA GLY A 366 15.34 5.61 -13.34
C GLY A 366 15.96 6.99 -13.61
N TYR A 367 15.40 7.70 -14.58
CA TYR A 367 15.83 9.05 -14.98
C TYR A 367 15.02 10.11 -14.23
N ASP A 368 15.58 11.32 -14.08
CA ASP A 368 14.84 12.41 -13.43
C ASP A 368 13.68 12.90 -14.28
N ILE A 369 13.97 13.13 -15.57
CA ILE A 369 13.03 13.57 -16.61
C ILE A 369 13.30 12.80 -17.90
N ASN A 370 12.31 12.69 -18.77
CA ASN A 370 12.48 12.07 -20.09
C ASN A 370 13.29 12.94 -21.06
N ASP A 371 13.74 12.37 -22.18
CA ASP A 371 14.61 13.01 -23.18
C ASP A 371 14.05 14.30 -23.84
N VAL A 372 12.84 14.71 -23.49
CA VAL A 372 12.31 16.01 -23.97
C VAL A 372 13.25 17.15 -23.58
N ALA A 373 13.92 17.01 -22.43
CA ALA A 373 14.87 18.01 -21.93
C ALA A 373 16.19 18.08 -22.73
N SER A 374 16.57 17.04 -23.43
CA SER A 374 17.85 16.97 -24.19
C SER A 374 17.70 17.17 -25.69
N SER A 375 16.47 17.32 -26.20
CA SER A 375 16.26 17.49 -27.68
C SER A 375 16.11 18.96 -28.07
N ASP A 376 16.58 19.29 -29.26
CA ASP A 376 16.37 20.63 -29.88
C ASP A 376 14.88 21.06 -29.93
N LYS A 377 13.97 20.15 -29.60
CA LYS A 377 12.53 20.39 -29.53
C LYS A 377 12.10 21.18 -28.28
N ILE A 378 12.85 21.13 -27.18
CA ILE A 378 12.56 21.92 -25.95
C ILE A 378 12.67 23.42 -26.21
N VAL A 379 13.57 23.86 -27.07
CA VAL A 379 13.76 25.28 -27.40
C VAL A 379 12.47 25.97 -27.90
N THR A 380 11.47 25.16 -28.27
CA THR A 380 10.16 25.65 -28.73
C THR A 380 9.02 25.38 -27.76
N THR A 381 9.28 24.78 -26.59
CA THR A 381 8.25 24.41 -25.61
C THR A 381 8.18 25.42 -24.45
N ASN A 382 7.04 25.49 -23.77
CA ASN A 382 6.83 26.30 -22.56
C ASN A 382 7.00 25.46 -21.30
N ILE A 383 8.11 24.71 -21.19
CA ILE A 383 8.41 23.84 -20.05
C ILE A 383 9.58 24.43 -19.27
N TYR A 384 9.37 24.77 -18.00
CA TYR A 384 10.36 25.46 -17.18
C TYR A 384 10.52 24.78 -15.81
N PHE A 385 11.78 24.69 -15.37
CA PHE A 385 12.17 24.17 -14.06
C PHE A 385 12.90 25.26 -13.26
N TYR A 386 12.38 25.54 -12.08
CA TYR A 386 12.95 26.52 -11.16
C TYR A 386 13.29 25.85 -9.82
N ASN A 387 14.49 26.10 -9.30
CA ASN A 387 14.89 25.63 -7.97
C ASN A 387 14.54 24.15 -7.74
N THR A 388 14.80 23.29 -8.73
CA THR A 388 14.47 21.86 -8.65
C THR A 388 15.75 21.06 -8.41
N LEU A 389 15.69 20.05 -7.51
CA LEU A 389 16.79 19.11 -7.31
C LEU A 389 16.67 17.94 -8.27
N PHE A 390 17.75 17.69 -8.99
CA PHE A 390 17.92 16.55 -9.88
C PHE A 390 19.10 15.67 -9.43
N LYS A 391 18.91 14.33 -9.52
CA LYS A 391 19.99 13.36 -9.31
C LYS A 391 21.05 13.46 -10.41
N SER A 392 20.63 13.74 -11.61
CA SER A 392 21.51 13.84 -12.78
C SER A 392 22.40 15.06 -12.73
N SER A 393 23.60 14.96 -13.33
CA SER A 393 24.42 16.12 -13.62
C SER A 393 23.80 16.93 -14.76
N GLY A 394 23.91 18.25 -14.68
CA GLY A 394 23.40 19.17 -15.70
C GLY A 394 23.86 20.59 -15.40
N GLU A 395 23.33 21.52 -16.16
CA GLU A 395 23.57 22.96 -15.99
C GLU A 395 22.30 23.75 -16.32
N ASP A 396 22.14 24.91 -15.73
CA ASP A 396 21.03 25.81 -16.00
C ASP A 396 21.14 26.40 -17.40
N ASP A 397 19.98 26.64 -18.02
CA ASP A 397 19.86 27.21 -19.38
C ASP A 397 18.61 28.09 -19.52
N THR A 398 17.98 28.12 -20.70
CA THR A 398 16.77 28.89 -20.97
C THR A 398 15.48 28.27 -20.43
N HIS A 399 15.55 27.03 -19.94
CA HIS A 399 14.43 26.24 -19.37
C HIS A 399 14.69 25.81 -17.95
N PHE A 400 15.91 25.88 -17.46
CA PHE A 400 16.36 25.46 -16.15
C PHE A 400 16.99 26.62 -15.40
N PHE A 401 16.46 26.94 -14.19
CA PHE A 401 16.85 28.15 -13.45
C PHE A 401 17.10 27.81 -11.98
N ASN A 402 18.30 28.09 -11.48
CA ASN A 402 18.76 27.92 -10.11
C ASN A 402 18.54 26.47 -9.57
N ASN A 403 18.70 25.47 -10.42
CA ASN A 403 18.48 24.07 -10.06
C ASN A 403 19.66 23.49 -9.26
N VAL A 404 19.40 22.48 -8.46
CA VAL A 404 20.42 21.70 -7.75
C VAL A 404 20.71 20.44 -8.56
N TRP A 405 21.77 20.48 -9.35
CA TRP A 405 22.20 19.35 -10.19
C TRP A 405 23.10 18.41 -9.40
N ALA A 406 23.03 17.10 -9.68
CA ALA A 406 23.74 16.03 -8.99
C ALA A 406 23.50 16.08 -7.46
N GLY A 407 22.33 16.56 -7.03
CA GLY A 407 21.97 16.67 -5.62
C GLY A 407 21.44 15.36 -5.06
N ASP A 408 21.51 15.22 -3.73
CA ASP A 408 20.98 14.07 -2.99
C ASP A 408 20.02 14.57 -1.89
N PRO A 409 18.73 14.27 -1.97
CA PRO A 409 17.74 14.70 -0.98
C PRO A 409 17.86 13.93 0.35
N LYS A 410 18.66 12.86 0.39
CA LYS A 410 18.87 12.04 1.60
C LYS A 410 17.57 11.61 2.26
N PHE A 411 16.70 10.99 1.49
CA PHE A 411 15.44 10.44 1.98
C PHE A 411 15.67 9.31 3.01
N TYR A 412 14.69 9.08 3.88
CA TYR A 412 14.67 7.94 4.79
C TYR A 412 14.10 6.69 4.08
N VAL A 413 14.85 6.16 3.11
CA VAL A 413 14.46 4.97 2.35
C VAL A 413 15.34 3.79 2.74
N ASP A 414 14.70 2.70 3.16
CA ASP A 414 15.31 1.41 3.42
C ASP A 414 14.50 0.31 2.71
N ARG A 415 14.93 -0.05 1.49
CA ARG A 415 14.23 -1.02 0.66
C ARG A 415 14.22 -2.44 1.25
N ASP A 416 15.25 -2.80 2.01
CA ASP A 416 15.37 -4.12 2.61
C ASP A 416 14.37 -4.31 3.76
N ASN A 417 14.01 -3.23 4.43
CA ASN A 417 13.01 -3.19 5.50
C ASN A 417 11.66 -2.60 5.06
N TYR A 418 11.47 -2.36 3.76
CA TYR A 418 10.24 -1.81 3.19
C TYR A 418 9.83 -0.44 3.75
N VAL A 419 10.82 0.42 4.02
CA VAL A 419 10.61 1.79 4.48
C VAL A 419 10.78 2.74 3.30
N PHE A 420 9.74 3.51 3.00
CA PHE A 420 9.68 4.50 1.93
C PHE A 420 9.19 5.83 2.49
N ASP A 421 10.12 6.60 3.09
CA ASP A 421 9.84 7.91 3.68
C ASP A 421 10.64 8.97 2.94
N TYR A 422 9.96 9.79 2.18
CA TYR A 422 10.55 10.82 1.33
C TYR A 422 10.72 12.18 2.04
N ARG A 423 10.73 12.19 3.36
CA ARG A 423 11.16 13.34 4.14
C ARG A 423 12.68 13.50 4.09
N LEU A 424 13.14 14.74 4.28
CA LEU A 424 14.54 15.11 4.21
C LEU A 424 15.26 14.80 5.53
N ASN A 425 16.47 14.22 5.46
CA ASN A 425 17.33 14.14 6.64
C ASN A 425 18.25 15.35 6.75
N ASP A 426 19.05 15.43 7.84
CA ASP A 426 19.89 16.58 8.18
C ASP A 426 21.00 16.88 7.15
N GLU A 427 21.35 15.93 6.28
CA GLU A 427 22.41 16.05 5.27
C GLU A 427 21.86 16.32 3.85
N SER A 428 20.57 16.61 3.72
CA SER A 428 19.91 16.80 2.43
C SER A 428 20.36 18.05 1.69
N ASP A 429 20.70 17.90 0.42
CA ASP A 429 21.00 19.02 -0.49
C ASP A 429 19.76 19.87 -0.83
N ALA A 430 18.56 19.40 -0.47
CA ALA A 430 17.29 20.10 -0.71
C ALA A 430 16.98 21.19 0.36
N ILE A 431 17.70 21.19 1.49
CA ILE A 431 17.43 22.10 2.60
C ILE A 431 17.78 23.53 2.23
N GLY A 432 16.80 24.43 2.36
CA GLY A 432 17.00 25.87 2.17
C GLY A 432 17.27 26.30 0.72
N LYS A 433 16.89 25.50 -0.29
CA LYS A 433 17.15 25.75 -1.71
C LYS A 433 15.93 26.24 -2.48
N ALA A 434 14.75 26.28 -1.86
CA ALA A 434 13.53 26.73 -2.49
C ALA A 434 13.42 28.25 -2.56
N ASP A 435 12.73 28.74 -3.58
CA ASP A 435 12.31 30.14 -3.70
C ASP A 435 10.88 30.30 -3.16
N ARG A 436 10.75 31.05 -2.06
CA ARG A 436 9.50 31.32 -1.38
C ARG A 436 8.45 31.99 -2.28
N THR A 437 8.85 32.73 -3.30
CA THR A 437 7.93 33.49 -4.18
C THR A 437 7.03 32.61 -5.02
N PHE A 438 7.41 31.34 -5.25
CA PHE A 438 6.57 30.36 -5.94
C PHE A 438 5.47 29.77 -5.07
N ILE A 439 5.58 29.84 -3.74
CA ILE A 439 4.73 29.12 -2.79
C ILE A 439 3.48 29.96 -2.47
N PRO A 440 2.28 29.52 -2.88
CA PRO A 440 1.06 30.23 -2.50
C PRO A 440 0.76 30.03 -0.99
N GLU A 441 0.05 30.97 -0.38
CA GLU A 441 -0.32 30.91 1.05
C GLU A 441 -1.05 29.61 1.41
N ALA A 442 -1.85 29.06 0.49
CA ALA A 442 -2.56 27.78 0.68
C ALA A 442 -1.58 26.60 0.90
N ALA A 443 -0.37 26.66 0.32
CA ALA A 443 0.67 25.65 0.44
C ALA A 443 1.72 25.97 1.53
N ARG A 444 1.45 26.91 2.42
CA ARG A 444 2.34 27.31 3.52
C ARG A 444 2.70 26.15 4.44
N TYR A 445 1.75 25.28 4.73
CA TYR A 445 1.97 24.11 5.57
C TYR A 445 2.13 22.86 4.70
N ASP A 446 3.05 22.00 5.08
CA ASP A 446 3.20 20.70 4.42
C ASP A 446 2.14 19.70 4.92
N ARG A 447 2.19 18.47 4.39
CA ARG A 447 1.25 17.40 4.75
C ARG A 447 1.23 17.08 6.25
N TYR A 448 2.33 17.32 6.97
CA TYR A 448 2.46 17.08 8.40
C TYR A 448 2.20 18.33 9.26
N GLY A 449 1.73 19.42 8.64
CA GLY A 449 1.43 20.68 9.33
C GLY A 449 2.68 21.50 9.67
N GLN A 450 3.84 21.19 9.08
CA GLN A 450 5.06 21.97 9.28
C GLN A 450 5.00 23.26 8.45
N ASP A 451 5.30 24.40 9.08
CA ASP A 451 5.30 25.72 8.42
C ASP A 451 6.54 25.89 7.56
N ARG A 452 6.38 25.91 6.22
CA ARG A 452 7.47 26.15 5.26
C ARG A 452 8.15 27.51 5.48
N PHE A 453 7.46 28.45 6.09
CA PHE A 453 7.94 29.80 6.35
C PHE A 453 8.49 30.01 7.76
N ALA A 454 8.57 28.93 8.57
CA ALA A 454 9.15 29.01 9.90
C ALA A 454 10.65 29.41 9.90
N ARG A 455 11.34 29.17 8.78
CA ARG A 455 12.73 29.58 8.55
C ARG A 455 12.80 30.54 7.34
N GLU A 456 13.86 31.35 7.28
CA GLU A 456 14.09 32.25 6.15
C GLU A 456 14.35 31.45 4.87
N ALA A 457 15.21 30.42 4.96
CA ALA A 457 15.50 29.50 3.87
C ALA A 457 14.47 28.38 3.82
N VAL A 458 13.78 28.23 2.71
CA VAL A 458 12.71 27.24 2.47
C VAL A 458 13.28 26.02 1.78
N ASP A 459 12.70 24.84 2.07
CA ASP A 459 13.17 23.56 1.55
C ASP A 459 12.47 23.19 0.24
N LEU A 460 13.18 22.42 -0.62
CA LEU A 460 12.60 21.81 -1.81
C LEU A 460 11.72 20.62 -1.43
N GLY A 461 10.80 20.29 -2.33
CA GLY A 461 9.97 19.08 -2.23
C GLY A 461 8.74 19.21 -1.36
N ALA A 462 8.03 18.09 -1.21
CA ALA A 462 6.72 18.02 -0.57
C ALA A 462 6.78 18.27 0.95
N TYR A 463 7.91 18.04 1.59
CA TYR A 463 8.05 18.03 3.04
C TYR A 463 9.05 19.06 3.54
N VAL A 464 8.71 19.71 4.64
CA VAL A 464 9.63 20.58 5.37
C VAL A 464 10.63 19.73 6.13
N TRP A 465 11.90 20.06 6.06
CA TRP A 465 12.92 19.42 6.87
C TRP A 465 12.70 19.69 8.36
N VAL A 466 12.79 18.63 9.16
CA VAL A 466 12.71 18.67 10.62
C VAL A 466 13.95 17.97 11.18
N PRO A 467 14.70 18.58 12.12
CA PRO A 467 15.91 17.97 12.70
C PRO A 467 15.67 16.56 13.27
N ALA A 468 16.66 15.67 13.11
CA ALA A 468 16.60 14.25 13.44
C ALA A 468 16.05 13.88 14.84
N PRO A 469 16.27 14.62 15.94
CA PRO A 469 15.70 14.29 17.24
C PRO A 469 14.17 14.35 17.32
N ALA A 470 13.52 15.05 16.37
CA ALA A 470 12.07 15.12 16.25
C ALA A 470 11.48 14.00 15.36
N HIS A 471 12.32 13.26 14.67
CA HIS A 471 11.93 12.03 13.98
C HIS A 471 11.83 10.91 15.02
N ASP A 472 10.69 10.80 15.67
CA ASP A 472 10.39 9.70 16.58
C ASP A 472 10.34 8.42 15.74
N GLY A 473 11.36 7.54 15.85
CA GLY A 473 11.50 6.31 15.07
C GLY A 473 10.33 5.32 15.21
N ASN A 474 9.34 5.65 16.06
CA ASN A 474 8.07 4.94 16.18
C ASN A 474 6.98 5.45 15.20
N LYS A 475 7.23 6.48 14.41
CA LYS A 475 6.27 7.02 13.43
C LYS A 475 6.54 6.63 11.98
N LEU A 476 7.58 5.83 11.74
CA LEU A 476 7.70 5.03 10.51
C LEU A 476 6.67 3.90 10.55
N LYS A 477 5.42 4.22 10.85
CA LYS A 477 4.33 3.29 10.64
C LYS A 477 4.00 3.34 9.17
N SER A 478 4.24 2.19 8.51
CA SER A 478 3.57 1.84 7.26
C SER A 478 2.16 2.44 7.28
N HIS A 479 1.90 3.30 6.35
CA HIS A 479 0.54 3.78 6.06
C HIS A 479 -0.31 2.64 5.56
#